data_a9d8874871a573beb166516f4fe16a99
#
_entry.id   a9d8874871a573beb166516f4fe16a99
#
_cell.length_a   1.000
_cell.length_b   1.000
_cell.length_c   1.000
_cell.angle_alpha   90.00
_cell.angle_beta   90.00
_cell.angle_gamma   90.00
#
_symmetry.space_group_name_H-M   'P 1'
#
loop_
_entity.id
_entity.type
_entity.pdbx_description
1 polymer ?
#
loop_
_entity_poly.entity_id
_entity_poly.type
_entity_poly.pdbx_seq_one_letter_code
_entity_poly.pdbx_strand_id
1 'polypeptide(L)'
;PDAGKIIIGGIDLDYVKKRHIPGYRRRLGVVFQDFKLLPRRTVYENVAFALEIAGMSGKDIRKTVPKVLELVDLLDQAKKFPDQLSGGQQQRVSIARSVARQPKILIADEPTANLDKLTTEEIIGLLKRINDFGTTILVTTHNENIVNTLQKRVVTLKNGKIINDQKNNGIYKLDDKKVPTRRVQTPGHALKPRRRIIQ
;
A
#
# COMPACT_ATOMS: atom_id res chain seq x y z
N PRO A 1 8.65 15.72 2.46
CA PRO A 1 7.82 16.58 3.30
C PRO A 1 8.43 17.98 3.39
N ASP A 2 7.62 19.00 3.63
CA ASP A 2 8.11 20.37 3.81
C ASP A 2 8.86 20.52 5.14
N ALA A 3 8.51 19.69 6.12
CA ALA A 3 9.19 19.58 7.40
C ALA A 3 9.01 18.18 8.00
N GLY A 4 9.87 17.82 8.95
CA GLY A 4 9.82 16.52 9.63
C GLY A 4 10.56 15.42 8.88
N LYS A 5 10.31 14.16 9.25
CA LYS A 5 10.98 12.97 8.70
C LYS A 5 9.96 11.91 8.30
N ILE A 6 10.27 11.17 7.25
CA ILE A 6 9.50 9.99 6.86
C ILE A 6 10.41 8.76 7.02
N ILE A 7 10.06 7.88 7.95
CA ILE A 7 10.79 6.64 8.19
C ILE A 7 9.90 5.46 7.84
N ILE A 8 10.30 4.64 6.87
CA ILE A 8 9.55 3.46 6.45
C ILE A 8 10.48 2.24 6.51
N GLY A 9 10.06 1.21 7.29
CA GLY A 9 10.87 0.00 7.45
C GLY A 9 12.26 0.28 8.04
N GLY A 10 12.37 1.26 8.94
CA GLY A 10 13.64 1.68 9.56
C GLY A 10 14.53 2.57 8.67
N ILE A 11 14.10 2.88 7.44
CA ILE A 11 14.86 3.72 6.50
C ILE A 11 14.27 5.13 6.52
N ASP A 12 15.08 6.12 6.89
CA ASP A 12 14.74 7.53 6.77
C ASP A 12 14.91 7.97 5.31
N LEU A 13 13.80 8.43 4.70
CA LEU A 13 13.75 8.73 3.26
C LEU A 13 14.61 9.94 2.88
N ASP A 14 14.91 10.84 3.79
CA ASP A 14 15.76 12.01 3.53
C ASP A 14 17.21 11.61 3.21
N TYR A 15 17.65 10.45 3.69
CA TYR A 15 18.99 9.91 3.43
C TYR A 15 19.06 8.96 2.23
N VAL A 16 17.93 8.67 1.57
CA VAL A 16 17.91 7.79 0.39
C VAL A 16 18.43 8.56 -0.83
N LYS A 17 19.64 8.24 -1.26
CA LYS A 17 20.22 8.83 -2.48
C LYS A 17 19.34 8.51 -3.70
N LYS A 18 19.20 9.47 -4.63
CA LYS A 18 18.33 9.34 -5.84
C LYS A 18 18.52 8.02 -6.58
N ARG A 19 19.77 7.54 -6.73
CA ARG A 19 20.10 6.27 -7.39
C ARG A 19 19.50 5.02 -6.69
N HIS A 20 19.17 5.10 -5.39
CA HIS A 20 18.63 3.99 -4.62
C HIS A 20 17.09 4.01 -4.53
N ILE A 21 16.45 5.12 -4.93
CA ILE A 21 14.98 5.26 -4.91
C ILE A 21 14.28 4.14 -5.70
N PRO A 22 14.71 3.74 -6.91
CA PRO A 22 14.08 2.64 -7.64
C PRO A 22 14.12 1.31 -6.87
N GLY A 23 15.26 1.01 -6.22
CA GLY A 23 15.43 -0.17 -5.38
C GLY A 23 14.52 -0.14 -4.14
N TYR A 24 14.35 1.04 -3.54
CA TYR A 24 13.47 1.24 -2.41
C TYR A 24 11.99 1.09 -2.80
N ARG A 25 11.54 1.74 -3.88
CA ARG A 25 10.16 1.61 -4.41
C ARG A 25 9.80 0.17 -4.72
N ARG A 26 10.77 -0.64 -5.11
CA ARG A 26 10.57 -2.07 -5.35
C ARG A 26 10.16 -2.87 -4.11
N ARG A 27 10.37 -2.37 -2.89
CA ARG A 27 9.97 -3.01 -1.62
C ARG A 27 8.56 -2.64 -1.17
N LEU A 28 7.92 -1.71 -1.87
CA LEU A 28 6.57 -1.22 -1.60
C LEU A 28 5.63 -1.73 -2.69
N GLY A 29 4.47 -2.22 -2.29
CA GLY A 29 3.32 -2.39 -3.16
C GLY A 29 2.41 -1.18 -3.05
N VAL A 30 1.79 -0.77 -4.14
CA VAL A 30 0.80 0.30 -4.14
C VAL A 30 -0.40 -0.12 -4.97
N VAL A 31 -1.58 -0.03 -4.38
CA VAL A 31 -2.87 -0.21 -5.03
C VAL A 31 -3.54 1.16 -5.09
N PHE A 32 -3.89 1.59 -6.30
CA PHE A 32 -4.54 2.88 -6.54
C PHE A 32 -6.05 2.72 -6.69
N GLN A 33 -6.80 3.77 -6.38
CA GLN A 33 -8.25 3.83 -6.51
C GLN A 33 -8.72 3.54 -7.95
N ASP A 34 -8.01 4.02 -8.97
CA ASP A 34 -8.33 3.92 -10.38
C ASP A 34 -7.57 2.77 -11.10
N PHE A 35 -7.23 1.72 -10.37
CA PHE A 35 -6.58 0.47 -10.81
C PHE A 35 -5.24 0.65 -11.52
N LYS A 36 -5.06 1.68 -12.36
CA LYS A 36 -3.86 1.96 -13.17
C LYS A 36 -3.38 0.73 -13.96
N LEU A 37 -4.31 -0.05 -14.52
CA LEU A 37 -3.96 -1.20 -15.35
C LEU A 37 -3.41 -0.75 -16.71
N LEU A 38 -2.58 -1.58 -17.31
CA LEU A 38 -2.07 -1.40 -18.65
C LEU A 38 -3.14 -1.90 -19.65
N PRO A 39 -3.85 -1.02 -20.38
CA PRO A 39 -5.05 -1.41 -21.10
C PRO A 39 -4.78 -2.34 -22.30
N ARG A 40 -3.57 -2.28 -22.89
CA ARG A 40 -3.14 -3.09 -24.02
C ARG A 40 -2.37 -4.34 -23.60
N ARG A 41 -2.47 -4.74 -22.33
CA ARG A 41 -1.87 -5.95 -21.77
C ARG A 41 -2.94 -6.80 -21.11
N THR A 42 -2.83 -8.10 -21.26
CA THR A 42 -3.69 -9.07 -20.60
C THR A 42 -3.51 -9.02 -19.07
N VAL A 43 -4.40 -9.68 -18.34
CA VAL A 43 -4.28 -9.88 -16.88
C VAL A 43 -2.91 -10.46 -16.51
N TYR A 44 -2.50 -11.54 -17.21
CA TYR A 44 -1.19 -12.16 -17.03
C TYR A 44 -0.05 -11.15 -17.22
N GLU A 45 -0.07 -10.41 -18.32
CA GLU A 45 0.98 -9.45 -18.67
C GLU A 45 1.01 -8.24 -17.73
N ASN A 46 -0.14 -7.82 -17.20
CA ASN A 46 -0.20 -6.77 -16.17
C ASN A 46 0.56 -7.17 -14.92
N VAL A 47 0.41 -8.42 -14.47
CA VAL A 47 1.14 -8.95 -13.30
C VAL A 47 2.60 -9.21 -13.64
N ALA A 48 2.89 -9.83 -14.79
CA ALA A 48 4.23 -10.13 -15.28
C ALA A 48 5.10 -8.86 -15.38
N PHE A 49 4.53 -7.76 -15.83
CA PHE A 49 5.23 -6.48 -16.00
C PHE A 49 5.90 -5.99 -14.70
N ALA A 50 5.25 -6.17 -13.56
CA ALA A 50 5.85 -5.79 -12.27
C ALA A 50 7.11 -6.61 -11.95
N LEU A 51 7.14 -7.88 -12.37
CA LEU A 51 8.25 -8.80 -12.19
C LEU A 51 9.37 -8.54 -13.21
N GLU A 52 9.02 -8.20 -14.46
CA GLU A 52 9.95 -7.81 -15.52
C GLU A 52 10.76 -6.58 -15.12
N ILE A 53 10.08 -5.51 -14.65
CA ILE A 53 10.75 -4.29 -14.14
C ILE A 53 11.66 -4.61 -12.93
N ALA A 54 11.34 -5.68 -12.19
CA ALA A 54 12.18 -6.13 -11.09
C ALA A 54 13.45 -6.86 -11.55
N GLY A 55 13.56 -7.20 -12.85
CA GLY A 55 14.66 -7.98 -13.40
C GLY A 55 14.52 -9.49 -13.17
N MET A 56 13.29 -9.98 -12.90
CA MET A 56 13.05 -11.41 -12.72
C MET A 56 13.19 -12.16 -14.06
N SER A 57 13.75 -13.36 -14.04
CA SER A 57 13.89 -14.17 -15.25
C SER A 57 12.53 -14.60 -15.83
N GLY A 58 12.42 -14.74 -17.15
CA GLY A 58 11.19 -15.21 -17.77
C GLY A 58 10.73 -16.59 -17.27
N LYS A 59 11.66 -17.45 -16.84
CA LYS A 59 11.38 -18.75 -16.22
C LYS A 59 10.66 -18.58 -14.88
N ASP A 60 11.13 -17.66 -14.05
CA ASP A 60 10.55 -17.40 -12.74
C ASP A 60 9.22 -16.65 -12.84
N ILE A 61 9.09 -15.74 -13.82
CA ILE A 61 7.82 -15.06 -14.11
C ILE A 61 6.74 -16.08 -14.45
N ARG A 62 7.02 -17.04 -15.37
CA ARG A 62 6.09 -18.12 -15.73
C ARG A 62 5.65 -18.99 -14.57
N LYS A 63 6.47 -19.11 -13.51
CA LYS A 63 6.13 -19.85 -12.29
C LYS A 63 5.37 -18.98 -11.28
N THR A 64 5.67 -17.70 -11.23
CA THR A 64 5.14 -16.80 -10.19
C THR A 64 3.77 -16.23 -10.55
N VAL A 65 3.57 -15.80 -11.79
CA VAL A 65 2.32 -15.14 -12.19
C VAL A 65 1.10 -16.01 -11.97
N PRO A 66 1.06 -17.32 -12.35
CA PRO A 66 -0.10 -18.17 -12.09
C PRO A 66 -0.45 -18.23 -10.61
N LYS A 67 0.53 -18.41 -9.72
CA LYS A 67 0.33 -18.47 -8.26
C LYS A 67 -0.26 -17.17 -7.70
N VAL A 68 0.18 -16.04 -8.25
CA VAL A 68 -0.36 -14.73 -7.84
C VAL A 68 -1.79 -14.56 -8.35
N LEU A 69 -2.09 -15.04 -9.56
CA LEU A 69 -3.45 -15.01 -10.11
C LEU A 69 -4.40 -15.96 -9.36
N GLU A 70 -3.92 -17.12 -8.91
CA GLU A 70 -4.66 -18.01 -8.00
C GLU A 70 -5.00 -17.31 -6.68
N LEU A 71 -4.04 -16.59 -6.07
CA LEU A 71 -4.26 -15.86 -4.82
C LEU A 71 -5.41 -14.86 -4.90
N VAL A 72 -5.62 -14.26 -6.08
CA VAL A 72 -6.65 -13.26 -6.33
C VAL A 72 -7.87 -13.81 -7.08
N ASP A 73 -7.97 -15.13 -7.26
CA ASP A 73 -9.06 -15.83 -7.94
C ASP A 73 -9.28 -15.37 -9.39
N LEU A 74 -8.19 -15.16 -10.16
CA LEU A 74 -8.23 -14.68 -11.56
C LEU A 74 -7.41 -15.54 -12.53
N LEU A 75 -7.02 -16.74 -12.17
CA LEU A 75 -6.21 -17.59 -13.07
C LEU A 75 -6.93 -17.86 -14.40
N ASP A 76 -8.23 -18.15 -14.37
CA ASP A 76 -9.05 -18.41 -15.56
C ASP A 76 -9.24 -17.16 -16.44
N GLN A 77 -8.96 -15.97 -15.90
CA GLN A 77 -9.07 -14.70 -16.60
C GLN A 77 -7.70 -14.22 -17.15
N ALA A 78 -6.63 -15.01 -17.00
CA ALA A 78 -5.25 -14.63 -17.31
C ALA A 78 -5.05 -14.04 -18.72
N LYS A 79 -5.84 -14.49 -19.70
CA LYS A 79 -5.76 -14.06 -21.10
C LYS A 79 -6.65 -12.87 -21.45
N LYS A 80 -7.54 -12.43 -20.53
CA LYS A 80 -8.43 -11.29 -20.77
C LYS A 80 -7.69 -9.97 -20.67
N PHE A 81 -8.20 -8.96 -21.34
CA PHE A 81 -7.78 -7.58 -21.24
C PHE A 81 -8.60 -6.84 -20.15
N PRO A 82 -8.10 -5.72 -19.60
CA PRO A 82 -8.79 -4.97 -18.55
C PRO A 82 -10.22 -4.56 -18.88
N ASP A 83 -10.51 -4.20 -20.11
CA ASP A 83 -11.85 -3.81 -20.59
C ASP A 83 -12.87 -4.96 -20.60
N GLN A 84 -12.40 -6.21 -20.52
CA GLN A 84 -13.23 -7.42 -20.46
C GLN A 84 -13.53 -7.85 -19.01
N LEU A 85 -13.11 -7.05 -18.02
CA LEU A 85 -13.22 -7.37 -16.59
C LEU A 85 -14.20 -6.43 -15.88
N SER A 86 -14.91 -6.97 -14.87
CA SER A 86 -15.66 -6.13 -13.94
C SER A 86 -14.70 -5.23 -13.09
N GLY A 87 -15.23 -4.16 -12.47
CA GLY A 87 -14.42 -3.28 -11.61
C GLY A 87 -13.74 -4.03 -10.47
N GLY A 88 -14.43 -4.98 -9.84
CA GLY A 88 -13.85 -5.83 -8.79
C GLY A 88 -12.72 -6.73 -9.32
N GLN A 89 -12.88 -7.29 -10.52
CA GLN A 89 -11.82 -8.07 -11.17
C GLN A 89 -10.63 -7.19 -11.53
N GLN A 90 -10.84 -5.98 -12.05
CA GLN A 90 -9.76 -5.02 -12.31
C GLN A 90 -9.00 -4.66 -11.02
N GLN A 91 -9.72 -4.47 -9.91
CA GLN A 91 -9.10 -4.22 -8.62
C GLN A 91 -8.26 -5.41 -8.14
N ARG A 92 -8.74 -6.64 -8.32
CA ARG A 92 -7.98 -7.86 -8.01
C ARG A 92 -6.70 -7.96 -8.86
N VAL A 93 -6.72 -7.58 -10.15
CA VAL A 93 -5.51 -7.49 -10.98
C VAL A 93 -4.53 -6.44 -10.46
N SER A 94 -5.03 -5.26 -10.05
CA SER A 94 -4.21 -4.20 -9.45
C SER A 94 -3.52 -4.68 -8.17
N ILE A 95 -4.25 -5.38 -7.30
CA ILE A 95 -3.71 -6.01 -6.09
C ILE A 95 -2.67 -7.07 -6.47
N ALA A 96 -2.98 -7.99 -7.38
CA ALA A 96 -2.08 -9.03 -7.86
C ALA A 96 -0.74 -8.45 -8.34
N ARG A 97 -0.79 -7.42 -9.18
CA ARG A 97 0.39 -6.72 -9.68
C ARG A 97 1.22 -6.12 -8.55
N SER A 98 0.57 -5.54 -7.53
CA SER A 98 1.25 -4.87 -6.42
C SER A 98 1.90 -5.86 -5.44
N VAL A 99 1.34 -7.08 -5.28
CA VAL A 99 1.87 -8.12 -4.39
C VAL A 99 2.76 -9.15 -5.07
N ALA A 100 2.82 -9.18 -6.40
CA ALA A 100 3.59 -10.16 -7.18
C ALA A 100 5.06 -10.27 -6.73
N ARG A 101 5.61 -9.20 -6.19
CA ARG A 101 6.98 -9.11 -5.70
C ARG A 101 7.12 -9.34 -4.21
N GLN A 102 6.07 -9.78 -3.53
CA GLN A 102 6.02 -10.01 -2.10
C GLN A 102 6.55 -8.80 -1.30
N PRO A 103 5.95 -7.61 -1.45
CA PRO A 103 6.39 -6.42 -0.75
C PRO A 103 6.20 -6.59 0.76
N LYS A 104 7.08 -5.97 1.54
CA LYS A 104 6.91 -5.92 3.01
C LYS A 104 5.80 -4.97 3.43
N ILE A 105 5.50 -3.98 2.61
CA ILE A 105 4.48 -2.98 2.89
C ILE A 105 3.64 -2.79 1.62
N LEU A 106 2.33 -2.88 1.77
CA LEU A 106 1.33 -2.58 0.75
C LEU A 106 0.53 -1.35 1.18
N ILE A 107 0.51 -0.35 0.33
CA ILE A 107 -0.32 0.85 0.51
C ILE A 107 -1.51 0.72 -0.44
N ALA A 108 -2.72 0.73 0.10
CA ALA A 108 -3.95 0.64 -0.67
C ALA A 108 -4.77 1.92 -0.47
N ASP A 109 -4.85 2.71 -1.52
CA ASP A 109 -5.55 4.00 -1.53
C ASP A 109 -6.96 3.79 -2.05
N GLU A 110 -7.96 3.91 -1.16
CA GLU A 110 -9.38 3.67 -1.43
C GLU A 110 -9.65 2.39 -2.25
N PRO A 111 -9.15 1.22 -1.80
CA PRO A 111 -9.13 0.00 -2.64
C PRO A 111 -10.50 -0.58 -2.95
N THR A 112 -11.56 -0.04 -2.37
CA THR A 112 -12.95 -0.51 -2.53
C THR A 112 -13.87 0.61 -3.03
N ALA A 113 -13.31 1.75 -3.45
CA ALA A 113 -14.10 2.83 -4.03
C ALA A 113 -14.82 2.34 -5.30
N ASN A 114 -16.09 2.73 -5.43
CA ASN A 114 -16.95 2.41 -6.58
C ASN A 114 -17.25 0.89 -6.76
N LEU A 115 -17.04 0.07 -5.72
CA LEU A 115 -17.41 -1.34 -5.70
C LEU A 115 -18.69 -1.54 -4.90
N ASP A 116 -19.47 -2.54 -5.32
CA ASP A 116 -20.63 -2.99 -4.55
C ASP A 116 -20.21 -3.64 -3.21
N LYS A 117 -21.18 -3.87 -2.33
CA LYS A 117 -20.93 -4.37 -1.00
C LYS A 117 -20.26 -5.76 -1.00
N LEU A 118 -20.72 -6.69 -1.85
CA LEU A 118 -20.16 -8.05 -1.90
C LEU A 118 -18.73 -8.03 -2.39
N THR A 119 -18.48 -7.34 -3.48
CA THR A 119 -17.11 -7.15 -4.03
C THR A 119 -16.20 -6.44 -3.02
N THR A 120 -16.73 -5.47 -2.27
CA THR A 120 -15.98 -4.81 -1.20
C THR A 120 -15.53 -5.81 -0.13
N GLU A 121 -16.43 -6.65 0.36
CA GLU A 121 -16.13 -7.69 1.36
C GLU A 121 -15.07 -8.67 0.85
N GLU A 122 -15.14 -9.06 -0.42
CA GLU A 122 -14.15 -9.92 -1.08
C GLU A 122 -12.77 -9.28 -1.16
N ILE A 123 -12.69 -8.00 -1.56
CA ILE A 123 -11.41 -7.27 -1.63
C ILE A 123 -10.80 -7.12 -0.23
N ILE A 124 -11.60 -6.80 0.77
CA ILE A 124 -11.13 -6.71 2.16
C ILE A 124 -10.65 -8.08 2.67
N GLY A 125 -11.37 -9.16 2.36
CA GLY A 125 -10.95 -10.53 2.66
C GLY A 125 -9.62 -10.89 2.01
N LEU A 126 -9.42 -10.48 0.74
CA LEU A 126 -8.16 -10.67 0.04
C LEU A 126 -6.99 -9.90 0.71
N LEU A 127 -7.20 -8.62 1.06
CA LEU A 127 -6.19 -7.83 1.76
C LEU A 127 -5.85 -8.46 3.13
N LYS A 128 -6.84 -8.99 3.85
CA LYS A 128 -6.61 -9.69 5.11
C LYS A 128 -5.73 -10.93 4.89
N ARG A 129 -6.04 -11.77 3.89
CA ARG A 129 -5.19 -12.93 3.54
C ARG A 129 -3.74 -12.51 3.25
N ILE A 130 -3.53 -11.43 2.48
CA ILE A 130 -2.19 -10.89 2.17
C ILE A 130 -1.48 -10.42 3.45
N ASN A 131 -2.20 -9.82 4.39
CA ASN A 131 -1.64 -9.42 5.68
C ASN A 131 -1.23 -10.62 6.53
N ASP A 132 -2.03 -11.69 6.53
CA ASP A 132 -1.75 -12.93 7.27
C ASP A 132 -0.47 -13.63 6.74
N PHE A 133 -0.12 -13.44 5.46
CA PHE A 133 1.17 -13.85 4.89
C PHE A 133 2.37 -12.95 5.28
N GLY A 134 2.16 -11.96 6.17
CA GLY A 134 3.23 -11.14 6.73
C GLY A 134 3.48 -9.80 6.03
N THR A 135 2.67 -9.41 5.04
CA THR A 135 2.73 -8.07 4.45
C THR A 135 2.06 -7.07 5.38
N THR A 136 2.75 -6.00 5.76
CA THR A 136 2.12 -4.87 6.46
C THR A 136 1.24 -4.10 5.48
N ILE A 137 -0.04 -3.88 5.80
CA ILE A 137 -0.96 -3.17 4.92
C ILE A 137 -1.39 -1.85 5.55
N LEU A 138 -1.28 -0.78 4.79
CA LEU A 138 -1.84 0.54 5.09
C LEU A 138 -2.99 0.78 4.11
N VAL A 139 -4.21 0.88 4.63
CA VAL A 139 -5.42 1.19 3.84
C VAL A 139 -5.85 2.61 4.15
N THR A 140 -6.06 3.43 3.13
CA THR A 140 -6.82 4.68 3.26
C THR A 140 -8.26 4.41 2.85
N THR A 141 -9.22 4.85 3.64
CA THR A 141 -10.65 4.72 3.32
C THR A 141 -11.47 5.72 4.12
N HIS A 142 -12.58 6.15 3.54
CA HIS A 142 -13.63 6.91 4.22
C HIS A 142 -14.83 6.01 4.61
N ASN A 143 -14.77 4.71 4.32
CA ASN A 143 -15.85 3.77 4.62
C ASN A 143 -15.71 3.21 6.04
N GLU A 144 -16.56 3.70 6.94
CA GLU A 144 -16.59 3.32 8.36
C GLU A 144 -16.87 1.83 8.57
N ASN A 145 -17.69 1.22 7.72
CA ASN A 145 -18.00 -0.20 7.83
C ASN A 145 -16.76 -1.09 7.65
N ILE A 146 -15.87 -0.71 6.72
CA ILE A 146 -14.60 -1.42 6.50
C ILE A 146 -13.73 -1.32 7.76
N VAL A 147 -13.61 -0.11 8.31
CA VAL A 147 -12.82 0.14 9.53
C VAL A 147 -13.32 -0.71 10.68
N ASN A 148 -14.65 -0.71 10.89
CA ASN A 148 -15.30 -1.44 11.98
C ASN A 148 -15.21 -2.98 11.79
N THR A 149 -15.22 -3.46 10.54
CA THR A 149 -15.08 -4.89 10.22
C THR A 149 -13.66 -5.39 10.44
N LEU A 150 -12.65 -4.59 10.09
CA LEU A 150 -11.24 -4.99 10.18
C LEU A 150 -10.71 -5.00 11.61
N GLN A 151 -11.24 -4.16 12.50
CA GLN A 151 -10.82 -4.03 13.91
C GLN A 151 -9.30 -3.93 14.10
N LYS A 152 -8.62 -3.24 13.19
CA LYS A 152 -7.17 -3.00 13.24
C LYS A 152 -6.89 -1.60 13.81
N ARG A 153 -5.61 -1.21 13.88
CA ARG A 153 -5.23 0.16 14.25
C ARG A 153 -5.86 1.16 13.31
N VAL A 154 -6.50 2.18 13.84
CA VAL A 154 -7.15 3.27 13.09
C VAL A 154 -6.50 4.60 13.45
N VAL A 155 -6.05 5.32 12.41
CA VAL A 155 -5.56 6.69 12.52
C VAL A 155 -6.54 7.60 11.80
N THR A 156 -7.24 8.46 12.55
CA THR A 156 -8.22 9.40 11.98
C THR A 156 -7.58 10.74 11.70
N LEU A 157 -7.74 11.20 10.46
CA LEU A 157 -7.24 12.49 9.98
C LEU A 157 -8.40 13.45 9.74
N LYS A 158 -8.27 14.70 10.23
CA LYS A 158 -9.21 15.80 9.94
C LYS A 158 -8.40 17.07 9.68
N ASN A 159 -8.63 17.73 8.55
CA ASN A 159 -7.92 18.95 8.16
C ASN A 159 -6.39 18.84 8.24
N GLY A 160 -5.84 17.71 7.76
CA GLY A 160 -4.40 17.45 7.74
C GLY A 160 -3.76 17.13 9.10
N LYS A 161 -4.58 16.98 10.16
CA LYS A 161 -4.11 16.66 11.52
C LYS A 161 -4.63 15.31 11.98
N ILE A 162 -3.81 14.58 12.72
CA ILE A 162 -4.25 13.37 13.41
C ILE A 162 -5.09 13.79 14.61
N ILE A 163 -6.37 13.41 14.58
CA ILE A 163 -7.32 13.67 15.69
C ILE A 163 -7.50 12.44 16.58
N ASN A 164 -7.21 11.24 16.07
CA ASN A 164 -7.34 10.01 16.83
C ASN A 164 -6.33 8.95 16.33
N ASP A 165 -5.80 8.13 17.24
CA ASP A 165 -4.91 6.99 16.95
C ASP A 165 -5.26 5.84 17.89
N GLN A 166 -6.09 4.91 17.41
CA GLN A 166 -6.56 3.74 18.15
C GLN A 166 -5.71 2.53 17.77
N LYS A 167 -4.89 2.05 18.69
CA LYS A 167 -3.90 1.01 18.39
C LYS A 167 -4.47 -0.39 18.21
N ASN A 168 -5.59 -0.72 18.88
CA ASN A 168 -6.23 -2.05 18.83
C ASN A 168 -7.74 -1.92 18.77
N ASN A 169 -8.40 -2.79 18.01
CA ASN A 169 -9.85 -2.86 17.86
C ASN A 169 -10.48 -1.49 17.56
N GLY A 170 -9.83 -0.74 16.67
CA GLY A 170 -10.27 0.59 16.29
C GLY A 170 -11.66 0.55 15.70
N ILE A 171 -12.62 1.15 16.41
CA ILE A 171 -13.93 1.49 15.88
C ILE A 171 -13.82 2.94 15.42
N TYR A 172 -14.34 3.25 14.24
CA TYR A 172 -14.43 4.63 13.79
C TYR A 172 -15.34 5.40 14.78
N LYS A 173 -14.74 6.30 15.56
CA LYS A 173 -15.47 7.24 16.41
C LYS A 173 -14.98 8.64 16.07
N LEU A 174 -15.85 9.46 15.53
CA LEU A 174 -15.68 10.90 15.54
C LEU A 174 -15.91 11.40 16.96
N ASP A 175 -14.90 11.36 17.80
CA ASP A 175 -14.94 12.03 19.10
C ASP A 175 -14.49 13.48 18.89
N ASP A 176 -15.45 14.39 18.73
CA ASP A 176 -15.21 15.84 18.57
C ASP A 176 -14.59 16.49 19.83
N LYS A 177 -14.33 15.74 20.91
CA LYS A 177 -14.06 16.32 22.24
C LYS A 177 -12.66 16.14 22.83
N LYS A 178 -11.71 15.44 22.20
CA LYS A 178 -10.33 15.39 22.75
C LYS A 178 -9.28 15.26 21.64
N VAL A 179 -8.69 16.36 21.26
CA VAL A 179 -7.38 16.35 20.58
C VAL A 179 -6.32 16.10 21.63
N PRO A 180 -5.63 14.94 21.67
CA PRO A 180 -4.49 14.79 22.55
C PRO A 180 -3.34 15.60 21.97
N THR A 181 -3.07 16.75 22.54
CA THR A 181 -1.80 17.47 22.30
C THR A 181 -0.65 16.68 22.91
N ARG A 182 -0.21 15.61 22.24
CA ARG A 182 1.12 15.08 22.52
C ARG A 182 2.13 16.03 21.91
N ARG A 183 2.73 16.87 22.74
CA ARG A 183 4.02 17.52 22.44
C ARG A 183 5.00 16.40 22.10
N VAL A 184 5.41 16.34 20.83
CA VAL A 184 6.60 15.59 20.43
C VAL A 184 7.75 16.27 21.14
N GLN A 185 8.26 15.65 22.20
CA GLN A 185 9.53 16.06 22.79
C GLN A 185 10.60 15.77 21.73
N THR A 186 11.06 16.81 21.06
CA THR A 186 12.29 16.78 20.28
C THR A 186 13.45 16.54 21.26
N PRO A 187 14.24 15.45 21.11
CA PRO A 187 15.49 15.34 21.86
C PRO A 187 16.38 16.49 21.41
N GLY A 188 16.75 17.36 22.37
CA GLY A 188 17.66 18.46 22.13
C GLY A 188 19.03 17.94 21.70
N HIS A 189 19.31 17.96 20.41
CA HIS A 189 20.66 17.88 19.87
C HIS A 189 21.12 19.30 19.57
N ALA A 190 21.88 19.86 20.52
CA ALA A 190 22.67 21.04 20.33
C ALA A 190 23.65 20.80 19.18
N LEU A 191 23.38 21.44 18.04
CA LEU A 191 24.32 21.50 16.92
C LEU A 191 25.54 22.34 17.34
N LYS A 192 26.68 21.69 17.58
CA LYS A 192 27.96 22.38 17.68
C LYS A 192 28.28 23.02 16.31
N PRO A 193 28.74 24.30 16.26
CA PRO A 193 29.08 24.96 15.01
C PRO A 193 30.31 24.30 14.37
N ARG A 194 30.18 23.89 13.10
CA ARG A 194 31.32 23.41 12.30
C ARG A 194 32.30 24.57 12.06
N ARG A 195 33.51 24.43 12.60
CA ARG A 195 34.65 25.28 12.25
C ARG A 195 34.91 25.19 10.74
N ARG A 196 34.91 26.36 10.06
CA ARG A 196 35.49 26.51 8.71
C ARG A 196 36.97 26.22 8.81
N ILE A 197 37.47 25.27 8.05
CA ILE A 197 38.89 25.16 7.69
C ILE A 197 39.02 25.83 6.33
N ILE A 198 39.75 26.97 6.33
CA ILE A 198 40.26 27.62 5.15
C ILE A 198 41.64 26.99 4.95
N GLN A 199 41.84 26.32 3.85
CA GLN A 199 43.04 26.31 2.99
C GLN A 199 42.72 25.61 1.68
#